data_fc756927154c685eb74c10cb7561720a
#
_entry.id   fc756927154c685eb74c10cb7561720a
#
_cell.length_a   1.000
_cell.length_b   1.000
_cell.length_c   1.000
_cell.angle_alpha   90.00
_cell.angle_beta   90.00
_cell.angle_gamma   90.00
#
_symmetry.space_group_name_H-M   'P 1'
#
loop_
_entity.id
_entity.type
_entity.pdbx_description
1 polymer ?
#
loop_
_entity_poly.entity_id
_entity_poly.type
_entity_poly.pdbx_seq_one_letter_code
_entity_poly.pdbx_strand_id
1 'polypeptide(L)'
;MNLNQIREKIQIILTENELPQDPTSFLLDQRKRYISENCLVVQPNSVESVQKVVRFCAENGVPITPQGGNTGLVGGSVAKSGILLNLSKLNKIRAINLADNTITVDAGCVLQNVQAAAQEAGRFFPLSLASEGSCQIGGNIACNAGGLNVLRYGTMRDLVVGLEVVLPNGELISHLQPLHKNTTGYELKHVFIGSEGTLGIITGATLKLFAPAQTTETAWVGVDSIHDAVNLLTSIKNQFAERLCSFELMSRFALQLSSDFSKINQPVDSDWHLLLELTDSLKREDLGHLLAEYLYQNGYENSVLAQSEQERQNFWTLRENISASQRDLGVSIKHDIAMPIIQVADFLENCGFELQREYPEMRIVVFGHLGDGSLHYNTFLPVKDNRAYEQEDAINQIVYRHILAQNGTIAAEHAIGSLKKHWLAQVRTADEILLMRAIKSQLDPNNLFNADKLLPSV
;
A
#
# COMPACT_ATOMS: atom_id res chain seq x y z
N MET A 1 -26.76 6.78 20.63
CA MET A 1 -26.97 5.50 21.37
C MET A 1 -25.71 5.18 22.16
N ASN A 2 -25.83 4.53 23.32
CA ASN A 2 -24.66 3.96 24.02
C ASN A 2 -24.31 2.56 23.48
N LEU A 3 -23.13 2.04 23.83
CA LEU A 3 -22.61 0.78 23.28
C LEU A 3 -23.49 -0.43 23.59
N ASN A 4 -24.12 -0.49 24.76
CA ASN A 4 -25.01 -1.60 25.12
C ASN A 4 -26.28 -1.60 24.24
N GLN A 5 -26.87 -0.45 23.99
CA GLN A 5 -28.01 -0.31 23.08
C GLN A 5 -27.66 -0.68 21.65
N ILE A 6 -26.43 -0.34 21.18
CA ILE A 6 -25.94 -0.75 19.87
C ILE A 6 -25.83 -2.28 19.83
N ARG A 7 -25.22 -2.89 20.85
CA ARG A 7 -25.05 -4.35 20.95
C ARG A 7 -26.38 -5.11 20.91
N GLU A 8 -27.34 -4.71 21.73
CA GLU A 8 -28.67 -5.33 21.78
C GLU A 8 -29.37 -5.32 20.41
N LYS A 9 -29.31 -4.19 19.70
CA LYS A 9 -29.95 -4.08 18.39
C LYS A 9 -29.20 -4.85 17.31
N ILE A 10 -27.87 -4.85 17.33
CA ILE A 10 -27.04 -5.59 16.38
C ILE A 10 -27.22 -7.11 16.55
N GLN A 11 -27.40 -7.61 17.76
CA GLN A 11 -27.70 -9.04 18.02
C GLN A 11 -29.03 -9.52 17.40
N ILE A 12 -29.97 -8.62 17.12
CA ILE A 12 -31.20 -8.93 16.40
C ILE A 12 -30.95 -8.98 14.87
N ILE A 13 -30.00 -8.21 14.39
CA ILE A 13 -29.74 -8.04 12.95
C ILE A 13 -28.76 -9.10 12.43
N LEU A 14 -27.75 -9.44 13.24
CA LEU A 14 -26.68 -10.36 12.91
C LEU A 14 -26.83 -11.69 13.66
N THR A 15 -26.29 -12.73 13.07
CA THR A 15 -26.18 -14.04 13.71
C THR A 15 -25.04 -14.04 14.74
N GLU A 16 -25.08 -14.95 15.70
CA GLU A 16 -24.07 -15.02 16.77
C GLU A 16 -22.65 -15.18 16.25
N ASN A 17 -22.48 -15.92 15.16
CA ASN A 17 -21.16 -16.12 14.55
C ASN A 17 -20.61 -14.86 13.83
N GLU A 18 -21.40 -13.81 13.64
CA GLU A 18 -20.95 -12.52 13.07
C GLU A 18 -20.47 -11.52 14.14
N LEU A 19 -20.52 -11.94 15.40
CA LEU A 19 -19.98 -11.21 16.55
C LEU A 19 -18.76 -11.97 17.10
N PRO A 20 -17.54 -11.40 17.07
CA PRO A 20 -16.37 -12.10 17.60
C PRO A 20 -16.47 -12.26 19.12
N GLN A 21 -16.12 -13.46 19.62
CA GLN A 21 -16.07 -13.73 21.05
C GLN A 21 -14.95 -12.93 21.73
N ASP A 22 -13.78 -12.83 21.08
CA ASP A 22 -12.66 -11.98 21.49
C ASP A 22 -12.39 -10.92 20.40
N PRO A 23 -12.72 -9.64 20.65
CA PRO A 23 -12.48 -8.55 19.70
C PRO A 23 -11.06 -7.99 19.76
N THR A 24 -10.20 -8.42 20.69
CA THR A 24 -8.92 -7.75 21.04
C THR A 24 -8.01 -7.56 19.82
N SER A 25 -7.92 -8.55 18.94
CA SER A 25 -7.05 -8.52 17.75
C SER A 25 -7.46 -7.47 16.71
N PHE A 26 -8.71 -6.98 16.75
CA PHE A 26 -9.22 -5.98 15.82
C PHE A 26 -9.01 -4.53 16.31
N LEU A 27 -8.74 -4.35 17.63
CA LEU A 27 -8.79 -3.02 18.24
C LEU A 27 -7.48 -2.24 18.09
N LEU A 28 -6.34 -2.91 17.98
CA LEU A 28 -5.02 -2.30 17.95
C LEU A 28 -4.49 -2.24 16.52
N ASP A 29 -3.99 -1.07 16.08
CA ASP A 29 -3.36 -0.96 14.77
C ASP A 29 -2.01 -1.68 14.67
N GLN A 30 -1.54 -1.89 13.44
CA GLN A 30 -0.28 -2.61 13.16
C GLN A 30 0.95 -2.00 13.86
N ARG A 31 0.98 -0.69 14.04
CA ARG A 31 2.09 0.02 14.72
C ARG A 31 1.91 0.11 16.23
N LYS A 32 0.80 -0.38 16.79
CA LYS A 32 0.40 -0.23 18.20
C LYS A 32 0.34 1.24 18.64
N ARG A 33 0.05 2.13 17.69
CA ARG A 33 -0.02 3.58 17.91
C ARG A 33 -1.46 4.06 18.15
N TYR A 34 -2.41 3.40 17.51
CA TYR A 34 -3.82 3.73 17.60
C TYR A 34 -4.61 2.54 18.14
N ILE A 35 -5.54 2.81 19.03
CA ILE A 35 -6.45 1.81 19.57
C ILE A 35 -7.90 2.20 19.28
N SER A 36 -8.72 1.22 18.92
CA SER A 36 -10.16 1.40 18.78
C SER A 36 -10.81 1.41 20.16
N GLU A 37 -11.61 2.42 20.41
CA GLU A 37 -12.27 2.65 21.70
C GLU A 37 -13.79 2.77 21.52
N ASN A 38 -14.55 2.45 22.54
CA ASN A 38 -16.00 2.65 22.57
C ASN A 38 -16.75 2.13 21.31
N CYS A 39 -16.30 1.00 20.74
CA CYS A 39 -16.88 0.42 19.54
C CYS A 39 -17.30 -1.04 19.74
N LEU A 40 -18.32 -1.45 18.98
CA LEU A 40 -18.70 -2.85 18.83
C LEU A 40 -18.04 -3.41 17.56
N VAL A 41 -17.27 -4.49 17.71
CA VAL A 41 -16.71 -5.20 16.56
C VAL A 41 -17.76 -6.15 15.99
N VAL A 42 -17.95 -6.09 14.67
CA VAL A 42 -18.84 -7.00 13.93
C VAL A 42 -18.09 -7.57 12.71
N GLN A 43 -18.40 -8.83 12.37
CA GLN A 43 -17.78 -9.56 11.25
C GLN A 43 -18.87 -10.13 10.34
N PRO A 44 -19.53 -9.32 9.50
CA PRO A 44 -20.54 -9.79 8.57
C PRO A 44 -20.00 -10.90 7.67
N ASN A 45 -20.80 -11.93 7.42
CA ASN A 45 -20.45 -13.08 6.58
C ASN A 45 -21.14 -13.06 5.20
N SER A 46 -21.94 -12.04 4.94
CA SER A 46 -22.63 -11.82 3.67
C SER A 46 -22.76 -10.32 3.37
N VAL A 47 -22.97 -9.99 2.09
CA VAL A 47 -23.23 -8.62 1.65
C VAL A 47 -24.51 -8.08 2.27
N GLU A 48 -25.53 -8.93 2.41
CA GLU A 48 -26.80 -8.57 3.05
C GLU A 48 -26.62 -8.20 4.53
N SER A 49 -25.73 -8.90 5.24
CA SER A 49 -25.39 -8.56 6.63
C SER A 49 -24.68 -7.21 6.71
N VAL A 50 -23.75 -6.90 5.77
CA VAL A 50 -23.13 -5.57 5.67
C VAL A 50 -24.19 -4.50 5.45
N GLN A 51 -25.12 -4.71 4.50
CA GLN A 51 -26.20 -3.76 4.21
C GLN A 51 -27.10 -3.51 5.45
N LYS A 52 -27.44 -4.58 6.19
CA LYS A 52 -28.26 -4.46 7.42
C LYS A 52 -27.55 -3.62 8.49
N VAL A 53 -26.26 -3.86 8.73
CA VAL A 53 -25.44 -3.08 9.67
C VAL A 53 -25.36 -1.61 9.25
N VAL A 54 -25.13 -1.36 7.97
CA VAL A 54 -25.04 0.00 7.43
C VAL A 54 -26.36 0.75 7.57
N ARG A 55 -27.51 0.13 7.22
CA ARG A 55 -28.84 0.74 7.40
C ARG A 55 -29.09 1.07 8.87
N PHE A 56 -28.79 0.13 9.76
CA PHE A 56 -28.90 0.38 11.20
C PHE A 56 -28.05 1.61 11.63
N CYS A 57 -26.81 1.71 11.14
CA CYS A 57 -25.94 2.86 11.44
C CYS A 57 -26.52 4.17 10.92
N ALA A 58 -27.00 4.16 9.66
CA ALA A 58 -27.59 5.34 9.03
C ALA A 58 -28.86 5.85 9.76
N GLU A 59 -29.76 4.93 10.13
CA GLU A 59 -31.01 5.24 10.81
C GLU A 59 -30.83 5.72 12.25
N ASN A 60 -29.74 5.29 12.92
CA ASN A 60 -29.52 5.60 14.33
C ASN A 60 -28.36 6.59 14.58
N GLY A 61 -27.74 7.13 13.53
CA GLY A 61 -26.61 8.04 13.63
C GLY A 61 -25.38 7.42 14.30
N VAL A 62 -25.13 6.12 14.07
CA VAL A 62 -24.02 5.37 14.66
C VAL A 62 -22.80 5.40 13.68
N PRO A 63 -21.63 5.91 14.11
CA PRO A 63 -20.44 5.86 13.27
C PRO A 63 -20.02 4.44 12.92
N ILE A 64 -19.45 4.26 11.73
CA ILE A 64 -18.97 2.98 11.23
C ILE A 64 -17.56 3.12 10.64
N THR A 65 -16.65 2.25 11.08
CA THR A 65 -15.30 2.14 10.54
C THR A 65 -15.14 0.80 9.87
N PRO A 66 -14.97 0.73 8.54
CA PRO A 66 -14.65 -0.50 7.86
C PRO A 66 -13.20 -0.91 8.13
N GLN A 67 -12.98 -2.22 8.30
CA GLN A 67 -11.65 -2.78 8.53
C GLN A 67 -11.47 -4.05 7.71
N GLY A 68 -10.34 -4.17 7.01
CA GLY A 68 -9.86 -5.40 6.39
C GLY A 68 -8.88 -6.14 7.30
N GLY A 69 -7.69 -6.48 6.78
CA GLY A 69 -6.62 -7.19 7.51
C GLY A 69 -5.90 -6.38 8.59
N ASN A 70 -6.29 -5.13 8.82
CA ASN A 70 -5.73 -4.22 9.84
C ASN A 70 -4.20 -4.02 9.71
N THR A 71 -3.67 -4.04 8.49
CA THR A 71 -2.25 -3.89 8.17
C THR A 71 -1.83 -2.43 7.93
N GLY A 72 -2.77 -1.49 7.94
CA GLY A 72 -2.52 -0.07 7.69
C GLY A 72 -1.65 0.60 8.76
N LEU A 73 -0.88 1.61 8.35
CA LEU A 73 0.14 2.27 9.18
C LEU A 73 -0.26 3.68 9.65
N VAL A 74 -1.41 4.20 9.22
CA VAL A 74 -1.85 5.60 9.44
C VAL A 74 -3.14 5.72 10.27
N GLY A 75 -3.55 4.64 10.94
CA GLY A 75 -4.75 4.62 11.79
C GLY A 75 -6.08 4.70 11.02
N GLY A 76 -6.08 4.36 9.71
CA GLY A 76 -7.27 4.43 8.85
C GLY A 76 -8.37 3.43 9.22
N SER A 77 -8.02 2.28 9.81
CA SER A 77 -8.92 1.19 10.18
C SER A 77 -9.27 1.15 11.67
N VAL A 78 -8.98 2.21 12.43
CA VAL A 78 -9.21 2.26 13.89
C VAL A 78 -10.46 3.08 14.20
N ALA A 79 -11.43 2.50 14.91
CA ALA A 79 -12.67 3.16 15.28
C ALA A 79 -12.49 3.99 16.57
N LYS A 80 -13.03 5.22 16.59
CA LYS A 80 -13.11 6.03 17.80
C LYS A 80 -14.40 5.78 18.59
N SER A 81 -15.45 5.28 17.93
CA SER A 81 -16.75 4.95 18.52
C SER A 81 -17.61 4.18 17.52
N GLY A 82 -18.75 3.69 17.95
CA GLY A 82 -19.78 3.10 17.10
C GLY A 82 -19.50 1.66 16.71
N ILE A 83 -19.42 1.35 15.42
CA ILE A 83 -19.19 -0.01 14.90
C ILE A 83 -17.84 -0.08 14.17
N LEU A 84 -17.02 -1.05 14.56
CA LEU A 84 -15.88 -1.52 13.79
C LEU A 84 -16.32 -2.72 12.96
N LEU A 85 -16.49 -2.52 11.65
CA LEU A 85 -16.98 -3.53 10.72
C LEU A 85 -15.79 -4.20 10.03
N ASN A 86 -15.43 -5.40 10.49
CA ASN A 86 -14.35 -6.19 9.92
C ASN A 86 -14.85 -7.15 8.86
N LEU A 87 -14.26 -7.14 7.67
CA LEU A 87 -14.71 -7.86 6.48
C LEU A 87 -14.09 -9.26 6.31
N SER A 88 -13.31 -9.76 7.26
CA SER A 88 -12.56 -11.01 7.13
C SER A 88 -13.41 -12.26 6.84
N LYS A 89 -14.71 -12.24 7.16
CA LYS A 89 -15.64 -13.34 6.86
C LYS A 89 -16.26 -13.27 5.46
N LEU A 90 -16.11 -12.16 4.75
CA LEU A 90 -16.39 -12.03 3.32
C LEU A 90 -15.13 -12.41 2.54
N ASN A 91 -14.84 -13.70 2.40
CA ASN A 91 -13.53 -14.18 1.92
C ASN A 91 -13.60 -15.24 0.81
N LYS A 92 -14.69 -15.25 0.06
CA LYS A 92 -14.89 -16.22 -1.03
C LYS A 92 -14.25 -15.73 -2.32
N ILE A 93 -13.55 -16.62 -3.01
CA ILE A 93 -13.25 -16.48 -4.43
C ILE A 93 -14.53 -16.87 -5.16
N ARG A 94 -15.20 -15.88 -5.78
CA ARG A 94 -16.53 -16.06 -6.38
C ARG A 94 -16.45 -16.72 -7.75
N ALA A 95 -15.45 -16.31 -8.57
CA ALA A 95 -15.24 -16.86 -9.92
C ALA A 95 -13.82 -16.57 -10.43
N ILE A 96 -13.33 -17.45 -11.31
CA ILE A 96 -12.15 -17.21 -12.15
C ILE A 96 -12.59 -17.40 -13.60
N ASN A 97 -12.36 -16.38 -14.44
CA ASN A 97 -12.68 -16.41 -15.85
C ASN A 97 -11.40 -16.32 -16.67
N LEU A 98 -11.01 -17.42 -17.27
CA LEU A 98 -9.77 -17.52 -18.05
C LEU A 98 -9.87 -16.85 -19.42
N ALA A 99 -11.08 -16.73 -19.98
CA ALA A 99 -11.29 -16.04 -21.27
C ALA A 99 -11.10 -14.53 -21.14
N ASP A 100 -11.60 -13.96 -20.03
CA ASP A 100 -11.47 -12.53 -19.73
C ASP A 100 -10.21 -12.21 -18.92
N ASN A 101 -9.45 -13.24 -18.49
CA ASN A 101 -8.31 -13.09 -17.58
C ASN A 101 -8.68 -12.28 -16.33
N THR A 102 -9.72 -12.72 -15.61
CA THR A 102 -10.19 -12.05 -14.40
C THR A 102 -10.47 -13.04 -13.26
N ILE A 103 -10.40 -12.52 -12.03
CA ILE A 103 -10.83 -13.19 -10.81
C ILE A 103 -11.80 -12.28 -10.07
N THR A 104 -12.95 -12.80 -9.64
CA THR A 104 -13.94 -12.09 -8.82
C THR A 104 -13.87 -12.62 -7.41
N VAL A 105 -13.69 -11.73 -6.44
CA VAL A 105 -13.43 -12.07 -5.04
C VAL A 105 -14.24 -11.19 -4.08
N ASP A 106 -14.50 -11.71 -2.90
CA ASP A 106 -14.96 -10.93 -1.76
C ASP A 106 -13.86 -9.99 -1.23
N ALA A 107 -14.27 -8.88 -0.63
CA ALA A 107 -13.35 -7.86 -0.12
C ALA A 107 -12.44 -8.33 1.02
N GLY A 108 -12.87 -9.32 1.81
CA GLY A 108 -12.11 -9.92 2.90
C GLY A 108 -11.15 -11.04 2.48
N CYS A 109 -11.06 -11.36 1.18
CA CYS A 109 -10.05 -12.29 0.69
C CYS A 109 -8.64 -11.76 1.01
N VAL A 110 -7.81 -12.60 1.63
CA VAL A 110 -6.39 -12.32 1.86
C VAL A 110 -5.66 -12.32 0.51
N LEU A 111 -4.76 -11.36 0.30
CA LEU A 111 -4.04 -11.19 -0.97
C LEU A 111 -3.33 -12.49 -1.39
N GLN A 112 -2.58 -13.13 -0.50
CA GLN A 112 -1.87 -14.37 -0.76
C GLN A 112 -2.79 -15.50 -1.26
N ASN A 113 -4.02 -15.58 -0.75
CA ASN A 113 -4.99 -16.59 -1.21
C ASN A 113 -5.47 -16.30 -2.63
N VAL A 114 -5.61 -15.02 -2.99
CA VAL A 114 -5.98 -14.61 -4.36
C VAL A 114 -4.85 -14.91 -5.34
N GLN A 115 -3.61 -14.66 -4.94
CA GLN A 115 -2.41 -15.01 -5.72
C GLN A 115 -2.32 -16.52 -5.94
N ALA A 116 -2.50 -17.33 -4.87
CA ALA A 116 -2.48 -18.79 -4.95
C ALA A 116 -3.56 -19.34 -5.91
N ALA A 117 -4.80 -18.83 -5.80
CA ALA A 117 -5.87 -19.25 -6.69
C ALA A 117 -5.66 -18.84 -8.15
N ALA A 118 -5.05 -17.67 -8.38
CA ALA A 118 -4.64 -17.26 -9.73
C ALA A 118 -3.57 -18.21 -10.28
N GLN A 119 -2.57 -18.57 -9.48
CA GLN A 119 -1.48 -19.49 -9.84
C GLN A 119 -2.01 -20.88 -10.15
N GLU A 120 -2.91 -21.44 -9.34
CA GLU A 120 -3.58 -22.72 -9.58
C GLU A 120 -4.35 -22.73 -10.92
N ALA A 121 -4.90 -21.58 -11.31
CA ALA A 121 -5.59 -21.39 -12.57
C ALA A 121 -4.63 -21.10 -13.76
N GLY A 122 -3.31 -21.17 -13.57
CA GLY A 122 -2.31 -20.86 -14.60
C GLY A 122 -2.26 -19.35 -14.94
N ARG A 123 -2.53 -18.50 -13.97
CA ARG A 123 -2.53 -17.04 -14.09
C ARG A 123 -1.70 -16.40 -12.99
N PHE A 124 -1.45 -15.11 -13.13
CA PHE A 124 -0.69 -14.28 -12.19
C PHE A 124 -1.52 -13.09 -11.75
N PHE A 125 -1.63 -12.87 -10.43
CA PHE A 125 -2.16 -11.62 -9.86
C PHE A 125 -0.98 -10.79 -9.34
N PRO A 126 -0.72 -9.59 -9.89
CA PRO A 126 0.58 -8.94 -9.76
C PRO A 126 0.75 -8.08 -8.50
N LEU A 127 -0.30 -7.82 -7.70
CA LEU A 127 -0.13 -7.05 -6.47
C LEU A 127 0.79 -7.83 -5.52
N SER A 128 1.88 -7.23 -5.06
CA SER A 128 2.82 -7.81 -4.10
C SER A 128 3.16 -6.78 -3.03
N LEU A 129 2.87 -7.13 -1.79
CA LEU A 129 3.01 -6.27 -0.62
C LEU A 129 3.70 -7.04 0.51
N ALA A 130 4.46 -6.35 1.35
CA ALA A 130 5.07 -6.96 2.54
C ALA A 130 4.04 -7.60 3.51
N SER A 131 2.76 -7.24 3.40
CA SER A 131 1.65 -7.75 4.23
C SER A 131 0.75 -8.75 3.50
N GLU A 132 1.17 -9.34 2.38
CA GLU A 132 0.31 -10.17 1.52
C GLU A 132 -0.33 -11.36 2.23
N GLY A 133 0.31 -11.91 3.27
CA GLY A 133 -0.24 -12.99 4.11
C GLY A 133 -1.38 -12.56 5.05
N SER A 134 -1.69 -11.26 5.14
CA SER A 134 -2.71 -10.74 6.07
C SER A 134 -3.55 -9.60 5.53
N CYS A 135 -3.05 -8.80 4.59
CA CYS A 135 -3.85 -7.74 3.97
C CYS A 135 -4.99 -8.34 3.12
N GLN A 136 -6.08 -7.59 3.01
CA GLN A 136 -7.29 -8.03 2.33
C GLN A 136 -7.62 -7.13 1.15
N ILE A 137 -8.21 -7.71 0.11
CA ILE A 137 -8.46 -7.05 -1.18
C ILE A 137 -9.27 -5.75 -1.02
N GLY A 138 -10.32 -5.73 -0.18
CA GLY A 138 -11.11 -4.51 0.06
C GLY A 138 -10.29 -3.36 0.65
N GLY A 139 -9.37 -3.68 1.58
CA GLY A 139 -8.43 -2.73 2.15
C GLY A 139 -7.42 -2.23 1.12
N ASN A 140 -6.87 -3.13 0.32
CA ASN A 140 -5.91 -2.79 -0.74
C ASN A 140 -6.54 -1.85 -1.79
N ILE A 141 -7.82 -2.09 -2.17
CA ILE A 141 -8.57 -1.22 -3.08
C ILE A 141 -8.87 0.13 -2.41
N ALA A 142 -9.34 0.11 -1.14
CA ALA A 142 -9.69 1.33 -0.42
C ALA A 142 -8.50 2.30 -0.24
N CYS A 143 -7.28 1.77 -0.16
CA CYS A 143 -6.04 2.55 -0.10
C CYS A 143 -5.39 2.78 -1.47
N ASN A 144 -5.92 2.19 -2.55
CA ASN A 144 -5.27 2.14 -3.86
C ASN A 144 -3.83 1.61 -3.75
N ALA A 145 -3.67 0.46 -3.08
CA ALA A 145 -2.34 -0.10 -2.79
C ALA A 145 -1.53 -0.33 -4.07
N GLY A 146 -0.27 -0.03 -3.98
CA GLY A 146 0.79 -0.40 -4.91
C GLY A 146 1.81 -1.31 -4.22
N GLY A 147 2.90 -1.65 -4.89
CA GLY A 147 3.98 -2.47 -4.34
C GLY A 147 5.02 -2.77 -5.40
N LEU A 148 5.76 -3.87 -5.25
CA LEU A 148 6.92 -4.19 -6.08
C LEU A 148 6.68 -4.16 -7.60
N ASN A 149 5.48 -4.53 -8.05
CA ASN A 149 5.16 -4.71 -9.47
C ASN A 149 4.44 -3.52 -10.11
N VAL A 150 4.31 -2.39 -9.41
CA VAL A 150 3.60 -1.18 -9.91
C VAL A 150 4.17 -0.69 -11.22
N LEU A 151 5.49 -0.76 -11.38
CA LEU A 151 6.17 -0.30 -12.60
C LEU A 151 5.61 -0.94 -13.88
N ARG A 152 5.24 -2.21 -13.82
CA ARG A 152 4.71 -2.96 -14.96
C ARG A 152 3.19 -3.06 -14.98
N TYR A 153 2.55 -3.26 -13.84
CA TYR A 153 1.15 -3.63 -13.77
C TYR A 153 0.24 -2.55 -13.17
N GLY A 154 0.83 -1.46 -12.66
CA GLY A 154 0.08 -0.38 -12.02
C GLY A 154 -0.36 -0.73 -10.59
N THR A 155 -1.14 0.17 -10.01
CA THR A 155 -1.72 0.07 -8.66
C THR A 155 -3.06 -0.70 -8.69
N MET A 156 -3.70 -0.88 -7.54
CA MET A 156 -5.05 -1.49 -7.48
C MET A 156 -6.06 -0.79 -8.40
N ARG A 157 -5.92 0.52 -8.65
CA ARG A 157 -6.77 1.27 -9.60
C ARG A 157 -6.70 0.71 -11.02
N ASP A 158 -5.53 0.26 -11.44
CA ASP A 158 -5.29 -0.31 -12.76
C ASP A 158 -5.73 -1.77 -12.85
N LEU A 159 -5.71 -2.47 -11.71
CA LEU A 159 -6.04 -3.89 -11.59
C LEU A 159 -7.54 -4.16 -11.42
N VAL A 160 -8.32 -3.21 -10.89
CA VAL A 160 -9.76 -3.37 -10.67
C VAL A 160 -10.55 -3.13 -11.94
N VAL A 161 -11.24 -4.17 -12.42
CA VAL A 161 -12.15 -4.11 -13.57
C VAL A 161 -13.58 -3.80 -13.12
N GLY A 162 -14.04 -4.47 -12.06
CA GLY A 162 -15.37 -4.30 -11.49
C GLY A 162 -15.33 -4.14 -9.98
N LEU A 163 -16.35 -3.48 -9.42
CA LEU A 163 -16.44 -3.21 -7.98
C LEU A 163 -17.86 -3.38 -7.46
N GLU A 164 -17.96 -3.86 -6.22
CA GLU A 164 -19.19 -3.95 -5.46
C GLU A 164 -19.03 -3.17 -4.15
N VAL A 165 -19.95 -2.25 -3.88
CA VAL A 165 -19.86 -1.30 -2.76
C VAL A 165 -21.23 -1.15 -2.09
N VAL A 166 -21.28 -1.23 -0.77
CA VAL A 166 -22.42 -0.80 0.04
C VAL A 166 -22.26 0.69 0.36
N LEU A 167 -23.23 1.48 -0.09
CA LEU A 167 -23.28 2.94 0.13
C LEU A 167 -23.68 3.29 1.58
N PRO A 168 -23.45 4.53 2.05
CA PRO A 168 -23.80 4.97 3.40
C PRO A 168 -25.30 4.86 3.76
N ASN A 169 -26.20 4.80 2.78
CA ASN A 169 -27.64 4.55 2.98
C ASN A 169 -28.00 3.05 3.02
N GLY A 170 -27.01 2.13 2.87
CA GLY A 170 -27.21 0.70 2.84
C GLY A 170 -27.64 0.12 1.49
N GLU A 171 -27.68 0.94 0.44
CA GLU A 171 -27.88 0.44 -0.92
C GLU A 171 -26.61 -0.20 -1.48
N LEU A 172 -26.80 -1.16 -2.39
CA LEU A 172 -25.72 -1.88 -3.05
C LEU A 172 -25.54 -1.39 -4.48
N ILE A 173 -24.34 -0.94 -4.80
CA ILE A 173 -23.88 -0.80 -6.19
C ILE A 173 -23.00 -2.01 -6.50
N SER A 174 -23.39 -2.81 -7.51
CA SER A 174 -22.63 -3.98 -7.92
C SER A 174 -22.42 -3.98 -9.43
N HIS A 175 -21.16 -3.79 -9.85
CA HIS A 175 -20.71 -3.85 -11.23
C HIS A 175 -19.47 -4.76 -11.29
N LEU A 176 -19.71 -6.07 -11.13
CA LEU A 176 -18.64 -7.10 -11.10
C LEU A 176 -18.38 -7.72 -12.48
N GLN A 177 -19.05 -7.24 -13.53
CA GLN A 177 -18.84 -7.73 -14.89
C GLN A 177 -17.40 -7.44 -15.35
N PRO A 178 -16.72 -8.40 -16.01
CA PRO A 178 -15.33 -8.27 -16.43
C PRO A 178 -15.19 -7.42 -17.72
N LEU A 179 -15.76 -6.22 -17.71
CA LEU A 179 -15.75 -5.34 -18.89
C LEU A 179 -14.49 -4.47 -18.89
N HIS A 180 -13.61 -4.70 -19.87
CA HIS A 180 -12.43 -3.87 -20.09
C HIS A 180 -12.75 -2.49 -20.69
N LYS A 181 -13.91 -2.35 -21.35
CA LYS A 181 -14.40 -1.09 -21.91
C LYS A 181 -15.82 -0.86 -21.42
N ASN A 182 -16.03 0.22 -20.70
CA ASN A 182 -17.35 0.66 -20.27
C ASN A 182 -17.37 2.19 -20.21
N THR A 183 -18.06 2.80 -21.18
CA THR A 183 -18.26 4.26 -21.27
C THR A 183 -19.71 4.66 -20.99
N THR A 184 -20.47 3.80 -20.31
CA THR A 184 -21.87 4.03 -19.96
C THR A 184 -21.95 4.90 -18.69
N GLY A 185 -21.79 6.20 -18.85
CA GLY A 185 -21.78 7.17 -17.76
C GLY A 185 -20.40 7.26 -17.05
N TYR A 186 -20.39 7.81 -15.82
CA TYR A 186 -19.17 7.88 -15.01
C TYR A 186 -18.73 6.51 -14.53
N GLU A 187 -17.44 6.23 -14.56
CA GLU A 187 -16.86 5.00 -14.01
C GLU A 187 -16.76 5.07 -12.48
N LEU A 188 -17.86 4.78 -11.80
CA LEU A 188 -18.01 5.00 -10.35
C LEU A 188 -17.00 4.25 -9.49
N LYS A 189 -16.43 3.13 -9.97
CA LYS A 189 -15.39 2.40 -9.21
C LYS A 189 -14.23 3.31 -8.79
N HIS A 190 -13.88 4.30 -9.63
CA HIS A 190 -12.78 5.23 -9.35
C HIS A 190 -13.06 6.23 -8.22
N VAL A 191 -14.33 6.40 -7.83
CA VAL A 191 -14.73 7.20 -6.65
C VAL A 191 -14.38 6.49 -5.35
N PHE A 192 -14.48 5.15 -5.34
CA PHE A 192 -14.29 4.34 -4.15
C PHE A 192 -12.85 3.83 -3.98
N ILE A 193 -12.10 3.66 -5.10
CA ILE A 193 -10.68 3.25 -5.06
C ILE A 193 -9.85 4.40 -4.49
N GLY A 194 -9.16 4.16 -3.37
CA GLY A 194 -8.40 5.17 -2.65
C GLY A 194 -9.23 6.08 -1.74
N SER A 195 -10.50 5.74 -1.47
CA SER A 195 -11.39 6.52 -0.59
C SER A 195 -11.20 6.21 0.90
N GLU A 196 -10.37 5.27 1.27
CA GLU A 196 -10.08 4.87 2.66
C GLU A 196 -11.34 4.52 3.49
N GLY A 197 -12.36 3.95 2.83
CA GLY A 197 -13.62 3.58 3.49
C GLY A 197 -14.48 4.77 3.94
N THR A 198 -14.20 5.98 3.46
CA THR A 198 -14.97 7.19 3.82
C THR A 198 -16.21 7.40 2.97
N LEU A 199 -16.31 6.76 1.80
CA LEU A 199 -17.39 6.95 0.82
C LEU A 199 -18.33 5.74 0.69
N GLY A 200 -17.90 4.57 1.16
CA GLY A 200 -18.65 3.33 1.08
C GLY A 200 -17.83 2.15 1.57
N ILE A 201 -18.45 0.98 1.70
CA ILE A 201 -17.81 -0.26 2.10
C ILE A 201 -17.70 -1.18 0.89
N ILE A 202 -16.47 -1.44 0.45
CA ILE A 202 -16.19 -2.39 -0.63
C ILE A 202 -16.48 -3.80 -0.12
N THR A 203 -17.32 -4.55 -0.83
CA THR A 203 -17.71 -5.92 -0.47
C THR A 203 -17.22 -6.96 -1.47
N GLY A 204 -16.90 -6.57 -2.70
CA GLY A 204 -16.37 -7.45 -3.71
C GLY A 204 -15.69 -6.71 -4.85
N ALA A 205 -14.84 -7.40 -5.58
CA ALA A 205 -14.14 -6.86 -6.75
C ALA A 205 -13.88 -7.91 -7.81
N THR A 206 -13.85 -7.48 -9.06
CA THR A 206 -13.30 -8.23 -10.21
C THR A 206 -11.96 -7.64 -10.57
N LEU A 207 -10.92 -8.47 -10.57
CA LEU A 207 -9.53 -8.10 -10.71
C LEU A 207 -8.94 -8.70 -11.99
N LYS A 208 -8.01 -7.97 -12.64
CA LYS A 208 -7.27 -8.46 -13.80
C LYS A 208 -6.28 -9.55 -13.40
N LEU A 209 -6.18 -10.56 -14.23
CA LEU A 209 -5.13 -11.57 -14.18
C LEU A 209 -4.23 -11.46 -15.42
N PHE A 210 -3.02 -11.93 -15.28
CA PHE A 210 -2.00 -11.91 -16.34
C PHE A 210 -1.44 -13.30 -16.60
N ALA A 211 -0.76 -13.46 -17.72
CA ALA A 211 0.04 -14.65 -17.94
C ALA A 211 1.23 -14.68 -16.95
N PRO A 212 1.57 -15.82 -16.35
CA PRO A 212 2.76 -15.93 -15.51
C PRO A 212 4.02 -15.72 -16.35
N ALA A 213 5.06 -15.20 -15.70
CA ALA A 213 6.38 -15.10 -16.32
C ALA A 213 6.93 -16.50 -16.65
N GLN A 214 7.51 -16.66 -17.82
CA GLN A 214 8.25 -17.86 -18.25
C GLN A 214 9.75 -17.71 -17.99
N THR A 215 10.22 -16.46 -17.94
CA THR A 215 11.61 -16.12 -17.65
C THR A 215 11.61 -14.97 -16.66
N THR A 216 12.45 -15.05 -15.64
CA THR A 216 12.68 -14.01 -14.64
C THR A 216 14.18 -13.89 -14.41
N GLU A 217 14.73 -12.71 -14.60
CA GLU A 217 16.14 -12.40 -14.39
C GLU A 217 16.29 -11.28 -13.39
N THR A 218 17.10 -11.49 -12.38
CA THR A 218 17.29 -10.57 -11.28
C THR A 218 18.74 -10.16 -11.18
N ALA A 219 19.00 -8.84 -11.17
CA ALA A 219 20.34 -8.31 -11.02
C ALA A 219 20.42 -7.38 -9.80
N TRP A 220 21.55 -7.45 -9.13
CA TRP A 220 21.97 -6.49 -8.11
C TRP A 220 23.06 -5.60 -8.68
N VAL A 221 22.92 -4.28 -8.57
CA VAL A 221 23.88 -3.31 -9.10
C VAL A 221 24.27 -2.32 -8.01
N GLY A 222 25.56 -2.12 -7.80
CA GLY A 222 26.10 -1.04 -6.98
C GLY A 222 26.37 0.21 -7.82
N VAL A 223 25.97 1.38 -7.30
CA VAL A 223 26.25 2.67 -7.93
C VAL A 223 26.73 3.68 -6.89
N ASP A 224 27.57 4.63 -7.32
CA ASP A 224 28.18 5.61 -6.42
C ASP A 224 27.28 6.81 -6.14
N SER A 225 26.29 7.07 -7.01
CA SER A 225 25.37 8.20 -6.87
C SER A 225 23.93 7.86 -7.22
N ILE A 226 23.00 8.66 -6.70
CA ILE A 226 21.57 8.57 -7.09
C ILE A 226 21.38 8.99 -8.54
N HIS A 227 22.18 9.90 -9.06
CA HIS A 227 22.14 10.28 -10.47
C HIS A 227 22.46 9.07 -11.38
N ASP A 228 23.44 8.24 -11.01
CA ASP A 228 23.74 7.01 -11.75
C ASP A 228 22.59 6.00 -11.66
N ALA A 229 21.93 5.90 -10.50
CA ALA A 229 20.72 5.08 -10.34
C ALA A 229 19.59 5.51 -11.28
N VAL A 230 19.31 6.81 -11.39
CA VAL A 230 18.29 7.38 -12.28
C VAL A 230 18.68 7.20 -13.76
N ASN A 231 19.96 7.36 -14.09
CA ASN A 231 20.47 7.13 -15.45
C ASN A 231 20.31 5.66 -15.85
N LEU A 232 20.70 4.73 -14.98
CA LEU A 232 20.52 3.29 -15.23
C LEU A 232 19.05 2.94 -15.41
N LEU A 233 18.16 3.40 -14.52
CA LEU A 233 16.72 3.17 -14.65
C LEU A 233 16.20 3.65 -16.01
N THR A 234 16.58 4.85 -16.44
CA THR A 234 16.17 5.42 -17.72
C THR A 234 16.64 4.57 -18.89
N SER A 235 17.89 4.13 -18.85
CA SER A 235 18.48 3.33 -19.91
C SER A 235 17.92 1.92 -19.96
N ILE A 236 17.66 1.27 -18.82
CA ILE A 236 17.01 -0.04 -18.72
C ILE A 236 15.55 0.03 -19.23
N LYS A 237 14.80 1.09 -18.89
CA LYS A 237 13.45 1.30 -19.44
C LYS A 237 13.46 1.39 -20.97
N ASN A 238 14.44 2.08 -21.53
CA ASN A 238 14.57 2.20 -23.00
C ASN A 238 14.93 0.88 -23.65
N GLN A 239 15.79 0.07 -23.03
CA GLN A 239 16.29 -1.17 -23.60
C GLN A 239 15.32 -2.34 -23.45
N PHE A 240 14.70 -2.48 -22.26
CA PHE A 240 13.91 -3.66 -21.91
C PHE A 240 12.41 -3.38 -21.83
N ALA A 241 11.99 -2.11 -21.89
CA ALA A 241 10.59 -1.67 -21.96
C ALA A 241 9.70 -2.34 -20.87
N GLU A 242 8.59 -2.97 -21.30
CA GLU A 242 7.63 -3.63 -20.43
C GLU A 242 8.17 -4.89 -19.73
N ARG A 243 9.37 -5.36 -20.06
CA ARG A 243 10.02 -6.47 -19.34
C ARG A 243 10.51 -6.07 -17.96
N LEU A 244 10.79 -4.77 -17.73
CA LEU A 244 11.20 -4.28 -16.41
C LEU A 244 10.01 -4.34 -15.46
N CYS A 245 10.10 -5.24 -14.47
CA CYS A 245 9.05 -5.49 -13.49
C CYS A 245 9.26 -4.69 -12.21
N SER A 246 10.50 -4.66 -11.71
CA SER A 246 10.88 -3.97 -10.47
C SER A 246 12.21 -3.27 -10.61
N PHE A 247 12.36 -2.13 -9.94
CA PHE A 247 13.62 -1.40 -9.85
C PHE A 247 13.68 -0.69 -8.48
N GLU A 248 14.41 -1.32 -7.56
CA GLU A 248 14.49 -0.96 -6.16
C GLU A 248 15.78 -0.19 -5.85
N LEU A 249 15.69 0.78 -4.95
CA LEU A 249 16.82 1.54 -4.42
C LEU A 249 17.01 1.27 -2.94
N MET A 250 18.25 1.13 -2.50
CA MET A 250 18.62 0.96 -1.09
C MET A 250 19.89 1.74 -0.79
N SER A 251 19.90 2.51 0.29
CA SER A 251 21.13 3.11 0.81
C SER A 251 22.04 2.04 1.44
N ARG A 252 23.35 2.26 1.45
CA ARG A 252 24.35 1.43 2.14
C ARG A 252 23.89 1.08 3.58
N PHE A 253 23.41 2.09 4.33
CA PHE A 253 22.98 1.88 5.70
C PHE A 253 21.72 0.99 5.80
N ALA A 254 20.74 1.18 4.92
CA ALA A 254 19.55 0.33 4.88
C ALA A 254 19.91 -1.14 4.58
N LEU A 255 20.81 -1.35 3.62
CA LEU A 255 21.27 -2.69 3.26
C LEU A 255 22.09 -3.34 4.37
N GLN A 256 22.98 -2.58 5.03
CA GLN A 256 23.76 -3.10 6.15
C GLN A 256 22.86 -3.63 7.26
N LEU A 257 21.81 -2.88 7.64
CA LEU A 257 20.83 -3.34 8.64
C LEU A 257 20.17 -4.67 8.24
N SER A 258 19.79 -4.80 6.98
CA SER A 258 19.15 -6.00 6.48
C SER A 258 20.11 -7.19 6.40
N SER A 259 21.34 -6.97 5.97
CA SER A 259 22.40 -7.99 5.95
C SER A 259 22.70 -8.53 7.35
N ASP A 260 22.85 -7.62 8.33
CA ASP A 260 23.07 -8.00 9.73
C ASP A 260 21.89 -8.78 10.33
N PHE A 261 20.66 -8.42 9.96
CA PHE A 261 19.43 -9.07 10.41
C PHE A 261 19.25 -10.46 9.79
N SER A 262 19.35 -10.56 8.47
CA SER A 262 19.10 -11.79 7.71
C SER A 262 20.28 -12.75 7.68
N LYS A 263 21.50 -12.29 8.07
CA LYS A 263 22.76 -13.05 7.95
C LYS A 263 23.09 -13.44 6.50
N ILE A 264 22.65 -12.64 5.55
CA ILE A 264 22.97 -12.77 4.13
C ILE A 264 23.98 -11.67 3.79
N ASN A 265 25.08 -12.03 3.14
CA ASN A 265 26.10 -11.09 2.71
C ASN A 265 25.56 -10.15 1.63
N GLN A 266 26.03 -8.91 1.64
CA GLN A 266 25.74 -7.96 0.58
C GLN A 266 26.37 -8.45 -0.73
N PRO A 267 25.65 -8.41 -1.88
CA PRO A 267 26.17 -8.92 -3.16
C PRO A 267 27.34 -8.10 -3.69
N VAL A 268 27.34 -6.79 -3.47
CA VAL A 268 28.40 -5.85 -3.89
C VAL A 268 28.62 -4.81 -2.80
N ASP A 269 29.77 -4.11 -2.83
CA ASP A 269 30.05 -2.96 -1.97
C ASP A 269 29.84 -1.65 -2.74
N SER A 270 28.96 -0.77 -2.24
CA SER A 270 28.62 0.50 -2.87
C SER A 270 27.89 1.43 -1.88
N ASP A 271 27.79 2.72 -2.20
CA ASP A 271 26.99 3.66 -1.40
C ASP A 271 25.49 3.50 -1.64
N TRP A 272 25.12 3.17 -2.88
CA TRP A 272 23.76 2.90 -3.27
C TRP A 272 23.65 1.56 -3.98
N HIS A 273 22.59 0.83 -3.68
CA HIS A 273 22.33 -0.48 -4.22
C HIS A 273 21.00 -0.49 -4.96
N LEU A 274 21.00 -1.15 -6.10
CA LEU A 274 19.85 -1.33 -6.96
C LEU A 274 19.56 -2.81 -7.07
N LEU A 275 18.30 -3.18 -6.93
CA LEU A 275 17.80 -4.51 -7.25
C LEU A 275 16.78 -4.35 -8.38
N LEU A 276 17.04 -4.96 -9.51
CA LEU A 276 16.15 -4.91 -10.65
C LEU A 276 15.74 -6.31 -11.10
N GLU A 277 14.51 -6.42 -11.58
CA GLU A 277 13.97 -7.67 -12.08
C GLU A 277 13.33 -7.47 -13.46
N LEU A 278 13.77 -8.27 -14.42
CA LEU A 278 13.17 -8.38 -15.74
C LEU A 278 12.35 -9.67 -15.82
N THR A 279 11.16 -9.58 -16.40
CA THR A 279 10.31 -10.77 -16.62
C THR A 279 9.78 -10.79 -18.06
N ASP A 280 9.70 -11.99 -18.65
CA ASP A 280 9.04 -12.21 -19.93
C ASP A 280 8.01 -13.34 -19.81
N SER A 281 6.82 -13.14 -20.37
CA SER A 281 5.76 -14.15 -20.45
C SER A 281 6.01 -15.18 -21.56
N LEU A 282 7.02 -14.96 -22.39
CA LEU A 282 7.42 -15.87 -23.48
C LEU A 282 8.93 -16.12 -23.37
N LYS A 283 9.34 -17.38 -23.55
CA LYS A 283 10.76 -17.74 -23.61
C LYS A 283 11.28 -17.53 -25.04
N ARG A 284 11.70 -16.31 -25.36
CA ARG A 284 12.14 -15.93 -26.72
C ARG A 284 13.66 -15.90 -26.87
N GLU A 285 14.37 -15.43 -25.86
CA GLU A 285 15.81 -15.18 -25.87
C GLU A 285 16.41 -15.34 -24.49
N ASP A 286 17.72 -15.39 -24.38
CA ASP A 286 18.43 -15.44 -23.11
C ASP A 286 18.44 -14.03 -22.47
N LEU A 287 17.40 -13.75 -21.71
CA LEU A 287 17.20 -12.45 -21.06
C LEU A 287 18.31 -12.12 -20.05
N GLY A 288 18.85 -13.14 -19.38
CA GLY A 288 19.96 -12.99 -18.43
C GLY A 288 21.25 -12.58 -19.13
N HIS A 289 21.58 -13.21 -20.25
CA HIS A 289 22.74 -12.82 -21.07
C HIS A 289 22.60 -11.40 -21.60
N LEU A 290 21.44 -11.05 -22.12
CA LEU A 290 21.17 -9.68 -22.61
C LEU A 290 21.32 -8.63 -21.50
N LEU A 291 20.83 -8.90 -20.29
CA LEU A 291 20.97 -7.99 -19.16
C LEU A 291 22.43 -7.87 -18.73
N ALA A 292 23.16 -8.97 -18.61
CA ALA A 292 24.58 -8.98 -18.24
C ALA A 292 25.43 -8.20 -19.23
N GLU A 293 25.24 -8.45 -20.52
CA GLU A 293 25.93 -7.76 -21.60
C GLU A 293 25.64 -6.25 -21.57
N TYR A 294 24.37 -5.89 -21.39
CA TYR A 294 23.94 -4.50 -21.31
C TYR A 294 24.58 -3.76 -20.14
N LEU A 295 24.58 -4.34 -18.94
CA LEU A 295 25.21 -3.74 -17.75
C LEU A 295 26.71 -3.53 -17.98
N TYR A 296 27.41 -4.53 -18.50
CA TYR A 296 28.84 -4.45 -18.80
C TYR A 296 29.17 -3.39 -19.84
N GLN A 297 28.47 -3.35 -20.97
CA GLN A 297 28.69 -2.38 -22.05
C GLN A 297 28.43 -0.94 -21.64
N ASN A 298 27.59 -0.71 -20.62
CA ASN A 298 27.25 0.63 -20.10
C ASN A 298 28.03 1.00 -18.82
N GLY A 299 29.06 0.22 -18.46
CA GLY A 299 29.97 0.56 -17.35
C GLY A 299 29.46 0.21 -15.96
N TYR A 300 28.40 -0.62 -15.83
CA TYR A 300 27.89 -1.10 -14.55
C TYR A 300 28.52 -2.45 -14.17
N GLU A 301 29.86 -2.47 -14.11
CA GLU A 301 30.63 -3.70 -13.82
C GLU A 301 30.45 -4.15 -12.36
N ASN A 302 30.15 -3.23 -11.43
CA ASN A 302 29.83 -3.55 -10.03
C ASN A 302 28.42 -4.14 -9.92
N SER A 303 28.18 -5.27 -10.57
CA SER A 303 26.87 -5.92 -10.64
C SER A 303 26.98 -7.44 -10.57
N VAL A 304 25.92 -8.08 -10.08
CA VAL A 304 25.77 -9.54 -9.98
C VAL A 304 24.38 -9.94 -10.44
N LEU A 305 24.29 -10.91 -11.36
CA LEU A 305 23.04 -11.54 -11.72
C LEU A 305 22.84 -12.80 -10.88
N ALA A 306 21.62 -13.05 -10.42
CA ALA A 306 21.28 -14.27 -9.71
C ALA A 306 21.43 -15.48 -10.66
N GLN A 307 22.26 -16.47 -10.26
CA GLN A 307 22.53 -17.67 -11.04
C GLN A 307 21.62 -18.83 -10.64
N SER A 308 20.81 -18.65 -9.60
CA SER A 308 19.88 -19.64 -9.08
C SER A 308 18.67 -18.98 -8.42
N GLU A 309 17.59 -19.74 -8.29
CA GLU A 309 16.41 -19.29 -7.56
C GLU A 309 16.73 -18.94 -6.10
N GLN A 310 17.66 -19.65 -5.47
CA GLN A 310 18.10 -19.36 -4.11
C GLN A 310 18.82 -18.00 -4.02
N GLU A 311 19.66 -17.66 -4.97
CA GLU A 311 20.31 -16.34 -5.01
C GLU A 311 19.30 -15.22 -5.27
N ARG A 312 18.36 -15.44 -6.19
CA ARG A 312 17.25 -14.53 -6.42
C ARG A 312 16.47 -14.27 -5.13
N GLN A 313 16.09 -15.32 -4.40
CA GLN A 313 15.41 -15.22 -3.12
C GLN A 313 16.25 -14.50 -2.07
N ASN A 314 17.56 -14.73 -2.03
CA ASN A 314 18.47 -14.02 -1.11
C ASN A 314 18.50 -12.52 -1.41
N PHE A 315 18.52 -12.10 -2.68
CA PHE A 315 18.47 -10.70 -3.07
C PHE A 315 17.17 -10.04 -2.60
N TRP A 316 16.03 -10.68 -2.86
CA TRP A 316 14.74 -10.18 -2.40
C TRP A 316 14.64 -10.19 -0.86
N THR A 317 15.15 -11.22 -0.19
CA THR A 317 15.19 -11.27 1.28
C THR A 317 15.97 -10.10 1.87
N LEU A 318 17.11 -9.73 1.29
CA LEU A 318 17.85 -8.52 1.68
C LEU A 318 17.01 -7.26 1.54
N ARG A 319 16.27 -7.11 0.44
CA ARG A 319 15.41 -5.94 0.19
C ARG A 319 14.22 -5.88 1.15
N GLU A 320 13.52 -6.96 1.32
CA GLU A 320 12.27 -7.03 2.10
C GLU A 320 12.52 -6.90 3.60
N ASN A 321 13.61 -7.47 4.11
CA ASN A 321 13.96 -7.40 5.52
C ASN A 321 14.43 -6.03 5.99
N ILE A 322 14.63 -5.04 5.12
CA ILE A 322 14.98 -3.68 5.54
C ILE A 322 13.92 -3.14 6.53
N SER A 323 12.63 -3.37 6.28
CA SER A 323 11.57 -2.90 7.19
C SER A 323 11.64 -3.55 8.57
N ALA A 324 11.93 -4.85 8.65
CA ALA A 324 12.01 -5.60 9.90
C ALA A 324 13.31 -5.30 10.66
N SER A 325 14.43 -5.13 9.95
CA SER A 325 15.76 -4.90 10.53
C SER A 325 15.89 -3.56 11.25
N GLN A 326 15.00 -2.61 10.99
CA GLN A 326 15.00 -1.30 11.64
C GLN A 326 14.51 -1.31 13.10
N ARG A 327 13.95 -2.42 13.59
CA ARG A 327 13.34 -2.49 14.95
C ARG A 327 14.33 -2.13 16.06
N ASP A 328 15.58 -2.52 15.92
CA ASP A 328 16.61 -2.28 16.93
C ASP A 328 17.12 -0.82 16.96
N LEU A 329 16.82 -0.05 15.91
CA LEU A 329 17.10 1.39 15.90
C LEU A 329 16.16 2.18 16.82
N GLY A 330 15.00 1.64 17.15
CA GLY A 330 13.98 2.28 17.99
C GLY A 330 12.75 2.72 17.21
N VAL A 331 12.11 3.80 17.67
CA VAL A 331 10.89 4.35 17.07
C VAL A 331 11.24 5.17 15.85
N SER A 332 10.64 4.81 14.71
CA SER A 332 10.83 5.53 13.44
C SER A 332 9.73 6.55 13.18
N ILE A 333 10.12 7.72 12.67
CA ILE A 333 9.23 8.65 11.98
C ILE A 333 9.31 8.27 10.50
N LYS A 334 8.19 7.76 9.97
CA LYS A 334 8.14 7.15 8.64
C LYS A 334 7.57 8.12 7.61
N HIS A 335 8.31 8.30 6.55
CA HIS A 335 7.86 9.04 5.37
C HIS A 335 7.75 8.04 4.21
N ASP A 336 6.56 7.92 3.71
CA ASP A 336 6.15 7.16 2.54
C ASP A 336 5.79 8.17 1.47
N ILE A 337 6.73 8.46 0.60
CA ILE A 337 6.73 9.61 -0.31
C ILE A 337 6.96 9.17 -1.75
N ALA A 338 6.42 9.93 -2.70
CA ALA A 338 6.76 9.74 -4.11
C ALA A 338 6.94 11.08 -4.81
N MET A 339 7.79 11.09 -5.82
CA MET A 339 8.13 12.27 -6.61
C MET A 339 8.50 11.88 -8.04
N PRO A 340 8.52 12.84 -8.99
CA PRO A 340 9.11 12.59 -10.31
C PRO A 340 10.52 12.02 -10.16
N ILE A 341 10.83 10.94 -10.85
CA ILE A 341 12.09 10.17 -10.70
C ILE A 341 13.33 11.07 -10.84
N ILE A 342 13.27 12.04 -11.74
CA ILE A 342 14.38 13.00 -11.98
C ILE A 342 14.69 13.85 -10.74
N GLN A 343 13.76 14.00 -9.81
CA GLN A 343 13.89 14.83 -8.61
C GLN A 343 14.40 14.04 -7.39
N VAL A 344 14.54 12.73 -7.49
CA VAL A 344 14.91 11.87 -6.36
C VAL A 344 16.30 12.24 -5.82
N ALA A 345 17.26 12.50 -6.68
CA ALA A 345 18.62 12.89 -6.28
C ALA A 345 18.61 14.20 -5.48
N ASP A 346 18.03 15.25 -6.04
CA ASP A 346 17.93 16.56 -5.40
C ASP A 346 17.21 16.50 -4.05
N PHE A 347 16.14 15.69 -3.96
CA PHE A 347 15.41 15.48 -2.71
C PHE A 347 16.30 14.84 -1.65
N LEU A 348 16.96 13.73 -1.97
CA LEU A 348 17.75 12.97 -1.00
C LEU A 348 18.93 13.79 -0.48
N GLU A 349 19.61 14.52 -1.35
CA GLU A 349 20.75 15.38 -0.99
C GLU A 349 20.30 16.55 -0.11
N ASN A 350 19.34 17.35 -0.57
CA ASN A 350 18.94 18.58 0.11
C ASN A 350 18.18 18.32 1.42
N CYS A 351 17.25 17.36 1.43
CA CYS A 351 16.50 17.00 2.63
C CYS A 351 17.43 16.34 3.65
N GLY A 352 18.31 15.42 3.21
CA GLY A 352 19.28 14.77 4.06
C GLY A 352 20.25 15.76 4.71
N PHE A 353 20.79 16.71 3.95
CA PHE A 353 21.66 17.76 4.46
C PHE A 353 20.97 18.62 5.53
N GLU A 354 19.74 19.07 5.30
CA GLU A 354 19.01 19.88 6.28
C GLU A 354 18.70 19.10 7.56
N LEU A 355 18.20 17.85 7.44
CA LEU A 355 17.92 17.02 8.60
C LEU A 355 19.17 16.72 9.43
N GLN A 356 20.30 16.43 8.80
CA GLN A 356 21.57 16.21 9.52
C GLN A 356 22.11 17.46 10.21
N ARG A 357 21.87 18.64 9.63
CA ARG A 357 22.21 19.92 10.26
C ARG A 357 21.37 20.19 11.52
N GLU A 358 20.05 19.97 11.45
CA GLU A 358 19.11 20.23 12.56
C GLU A 358 19.15 19.11 13.63
N TYR A 359 19.42 17.88 13.20
CA TYR A 359 19.50 16.68 14.04
C TYR A 359 20.76 15.88 13.75
N PRO A 360 21.94 16.27 14.23
CA PRO A 360 23.23 15.66 13.88
C PRO A 360 23.37 14.17 14.18
N GLU A 361 22.65 13.67 15.19
CA GLU A 361 22.67 12.24 15.59
C GLU A 361 21.54 11.41 14.93
N MET A 362 20.74 12.01 14.07
CA MET A 362 19.68 11.32 13.35
C MET A 362 20.26 10.29 12.40
N ARG A 363 19.64 9.12 12.36
CA ARG A 363 19.91 8.10 11.34
C ARG A 363 18.79 8.09 10.32
N ILE A 364 19.15 8.09 9.04
CA ILE A 364 18.20 8.08 7.93
C ILE A 364 18.35 6.76 7.19
N VAL A 365 17.23 6.03 7.04
CA VAL A 365 17.14 4.76 6.30
C VAL A 365 16.33 5.01 5.05
N VAL A 366 16.99 4.94 3.88
CA VAL A 366 16.38 5.18 2.57
C VAL A 366 16.31 3.87 1.79
N PHE A 367 15.13 3.52 1.33
CA PHE A 367 14.89 2.41 0.41
C PHE A 367 13.54 2.58 -0.27
N GLY A 368 13.31 1.94 -1.41
CA GLY A 368 12.00 2.00 -2.06
C GLY A 368 12.03 1.69 -3.54
N HIS A 369 10.90 1.95 -4.19
CA HIS A 369 10.61 1.63 -5.59
C HIS A 369 11.04 2.80 -6.49
N LEU A 370 12.36 2.91 -6.78
CA LEU A 370 12.86 3.97 -7.66
C LEU A 370 12.18 3.93 -9.04
N GLY A 371 11.75 2.73 -9.46
CA GLY A 371 11.09 2.51 -10.74
C GLY A 371 9.85 3.38 -10.97
N ASP A 372 9.10 3.71 -9.92
CA ASP A 372 7.92 4.57 -9.94
C ASP A 372 8.10 5.88 -9.14
N GLY A 373 9.28 6.09 -8.55
CA GLY A 373 9.63 7.31 -7.82
C GLY A 373 9.17 7.32 -6.36
N SER A 374 8.71 6.18 -5.81
CA SER A 374 8.32 6.09 -4.41
C SER A 374 9.46 5.62 -3.51
N LEU A 375 9.55 6.23 -2.33
CA LEU A 375 10.59 5.98 -1.35
C LEU A 375 10.03 5.87 0.07
N HIS A 376 10.58 4.94 0.82
CA HIS A 376 10.50 4.92 2.28
C HIS A 376 11.70 5.67 2.83
N TYR A 377 11.44 6.84 3.38
CA TYR A 377 12.44 7.73 3.98
C TYR A 377 12.21 7.77 5.49
N ASN A 378 12.83 6.84 6.21
CA ASN A 378 12.59 6.65 7.64
C ASN A 378 13.70 7.33 8.47
N THR A 379 13.30 8.16 9.43
CA THR A 379 14.22 8.86 10.33
C THR A 379 14.14 8.29 11.73
N PHE A 380 15.30 8.20 12.39
CA PHE A 380 15.47 7.70 13.75
C PHE A 380 16.26 8.70 14.57
N LEU A 381 15.65 9.21 15.64
CA LEU A 381 16.33 10.00 16.66
C LEU A 381 17.10 9.09 17.63
N PRO A 382 18.07 9.60 18.39
CA PRO A 382 18.78 8.82 19.41
C PRO A 382 17.90 8.48 20.63
N VAL A 383 16.58 8.43 20.47
CA VAL A 383 15.55 8.12 21.47
C VAL A 383 14.81 6.87 21.01
N LYS A 384 14.80 5.81 21.82
CA LYS A 384 14.27 4.50 21.42
C LYS A 384 12.80 4.27 21.77
N ASP A 385 12.13 5.22 22.40
CA ASP A 385 10.73 5.13 22.82
C ASP A 385 9.84 6.18 22.15
N ASN A 386 8.57 6.22 22.53
CA ASN A 386 7.55 7.08 21.91
C ASN A 386 7.82 8.59 22.06
N ARG A 387 8.78 9.03 22.87
CA ARG A 387 9.24 10.43 22.92
C ARG A 387 9.79 10.91 21.58
N ALA A 388 10.24 9.97 20.71
CA ALA A 388 10.62 10.32 19.34
C ALA A 388 9.48 11.02 18.59
N TYR A 389 8.21 10.70 18.86
CA TYR A 389 7.06 11.34 18.22
C TYR A 389 6.83 12.81 18.65
N GLU A 390 7.46 13.30 19.73
CA GLU A 390 7.41 14.71 20.10
C GLU A 390 8.07 15.62 19.05
N GLN A 391 8.98 15.06 18.25
CA GLN A 391 9.64 15.76 17.13
C GLN A 391 9.02 15.45 15.75
N GLU A 392 7.98 14.60 15.69
CA GLU A 392 7.43 14.11 14.42
C GLU A 392 6.95 15.26 13.51
N ASP A 393 6.20 16.22 14.05
CA ASP A 393 5.68 17.32 13.25
C ASP A 393 6.79 18.26 12.73
N ALA A 394 7.83 18.51 13.54
CA ALA A 394 8.97 19.31 13.10
C ALA A 394 9.78 18.61 11.99
N ILE A 395 10.02 17.31 12.11
CA ILE A 395 10.70 16.51 11.09
C ILE A 395 9.83 16.39 9.84
N ASN A 396 8.52 16.12 9.99
CA ASN A 396 7.57 16.09 8.87
C ASN A 396 7.54 17.43 8.12
N GLN A 397 7.62 18.58 8.84
CA GLN A 397 7.65 19.89 8.20
C GLN A 397 8.86 20.04 7.26
N ILE A 398 10.03 19.56 7.67
CA ILE A 398 11.25 19.59 6.83
C ILE A 398 11.05 18.68 5.62
N VAL A 399 10.74 17.39 5.84
CA VAL A 399 10.61 16.40 4.78
C VAL A 399 9.52 16.78 3.78
N TYR A 400 8.33 17.17 4.27
CA TYR A 400 7.20 17.48 3.39
C TYR A 400 7.41 18.77 2.61
N ARG A 401 8.09 19.76 3.16
CA ARG A 401 8.49 20.96 2.42
C ARG A 401 9.40 20.60 1.25
N HIS A 402 10.41 19.76 1.48
CA HIS A 402 11.31 19.31 0.41
C HIS A 402 10.59 18.50 -0.65
N ILE A 403 9.70 17.56 -0.24
CA ILE A 403 8.98 16.73 -1.20
C ILE A 403 8.00 17.55 -2.05
N LEU A 404 7.29 18.51 -1.45
CA LEU A 404 6.37 19.38 -2.17
C LEU A 404 7.10 20.33 -3.13
N ALA A 405 8.30 20.81 -2.78
CA ALA A 405 9.14 21.60 -3.68
C ALA A 405 9.56 20.79 -4.93
N GLN A 406 9.56 19.46 -4.84
CA GLN A 406 9.84 18.54 -5.96
C GLN A 406 8.57 18.05 -6.67
N ASN A 407 7.40 18.69 -6.46
CA ASN A 407 6.10 18.26 -6.97
C ASN A 407 5.73 16.82 -6.57
N GLY A 408 6.17 16.38 -5.40
CA GLY A 408 5.92 15.05 -4.87
C GLY A 408 4.67 14.96 -3.99
N THR A 409 4.47 13.78 -3.40
CA THR A 409 3.37 13.47 -2.49
C THR A 409 3.88 12.92 -1.16
N ILE A 410 3.12 13.16 -0.10
CA ILE A 410 3.42 12.69 1.26
C ILE A 410 2.86 11.30 1.56
N ALA A 411 2.14 10.70 0.62
CA ALA A 411 1.55 9.37 0.75
C ALA A 411 1.59 8.66 -0.60
N ALA A 412 2.59 7.79 -0.78
CA ALA A 412 2.74 6.97 -1.97
C ALA A 412 1.83 5.73 -1.92
N GLU A 413 1.91 4.97 -0.81
CA GLU A 413 1.20 3.70 -0.62
C GLU A 413 0.36 3.66 0.65
N HIS A 414 0.84 4.27 1.76
CA HIS A 414 0.26 4.08 3.10
C HIS A 414 -1.05 4.84 3.33
N ALA A 415 -1.50 5.67 2.38
CA ALA A 415 -2.68 6.53 2.49
C ALA A 415 -2.50 7.67 3.51
N ILE A 416 -3.58 8.40 3.80
CA ILE A 416 -3.61 9.57 4.70
C ILE A 416 -4.08 9.18 6.10
N GLY A 417 -5.18 8.46 6.22
CA GLY A 417 -5.77 8.01 7.47
C GLY A 417 -6.05 9.11 8.49
N SER A 418 -5.78 8.79 9.76
CA SER A 418 -5.81 9.76 10.86
C SER A 418 -4.50 10.54 10.99
N LEU A 419 -3.38 9.89 10.63
CA LEU A 419 -2.03 10.40 10.90
C LEU A 419 -1.70 11.65 10.09
N LYS A 420 -2.00 11.62 8.79
CA LYS A 420 -1.57 12.66 7.84
C LYS A 420 -2.68 13.65 7.45
N LYS A 421 -3.90 13.53 7.98
CA LYS A 421 -5.04 14.33 7.53
C LYS A 421 -4.84 15.85 7.67
N HIS A 422 -4.10 16.31 8.70
CA HIS A 422 -3.81 17.72 8.91
C HIS A 422 -2.79 18.28 7.90
N TRP A 423 -1.98 17.41 7.29
CA TRP A 423 -1.05 17.77 6.23
C TRP A 423 -1.73 17.90 4.85
N LEU A 424 -2.94 17.33 4.69
CA LEU A 424 -3.61 17.31 3.38
C LEU A 424 -3.83 18.74 2.83
N ALA A 425 -4.13 19.71 3.68
CA ALA A 425 -4.31 21.10 3.30
C ALA A 425 -3.03 21.80 2.81
N GLN A 426 -1.85 21.22 3.04
CA GLN A 426 -0.58 21.72 2.52
C GLN A 426 -0.21 21.08 1.17
N VAL A 427 -0.82 19.93 0.86
CA VAL A 427 -0.57 19.14 -0.35
C VAL A 427 -1.59 19.39 -1.44
N ARG A 428 -2.85 19.67 -1.04
CA ARG A 428 -3.98 19.88 -1.95
C ARG A 428 -4.45 21.32 -1.90
N THR A 429 -4.88 21.81 -3.05
CA THR A 429 -5.49 23.14 -3.13
C THR A 429 -6.81 23.21 -2.34
N ALA A 430 -7.23 24.41 -1.97
CA ALA A 430 -8.50 24.61 -1.30
C ALA A 430 -9.69 24.08 -2.13
N ASP A 431 -9.65 24.25 -3.46
CA ASP A 431 -10.69 23.79 -4.37
C ASP A 431 -10.76 22.25 -4.45
N GLU A 432 -9.61 21.57 -4.44
CA GLU A 432 -9.56 20.09 -4.36
C GLU A 432 -10.19 19.59 -3.06
N ILE A 433 -9.87 20.23 -1.92
CA ILE A 433 -10.44 19.86 -0.62
C ILE A 433 -11.95 20.14 -0.57
N LEU A 434 -12.41 21.24 -1.15
CA LEU A 434 -13.85 21.56 -1.26
C LEU A 434 -14.57 20.50 -2.11
N LEU A 435 -13.99 20.08 -3.23
CA LEU A 435 -14.55 19.03 -4.06
C LEU A 435 -14.62 17.69 -3.32
N MET A 436 -13.55 17.29 -2.64
CA MET A 436 -13.54 16.05 -1.83
C MET A 436 -14.62 16.10 -0.74
N ARG A 437 -14.80 17.23 -0.07
CA ARG A 437 -15.87 17.44 0.93
C ARG A 437 -17.27 17.38 0.30
N ALA A 438 -17.45 17.95 -0.89
CA ALA A 438 -18.72 17.89 -1.61
C ALA A 438 -19.09 16.43 -1.95
N ILE A 439 -18.14 15.63 -2.47
CA ILE A 439 -18.34 14.20 -2.72
C ILE A 439 -18.71 13.46 -1.43
N LYS A 440 -17.95 13.69 -0.35
CA LYS A 440 -18.21 13.08 0.97
C LYS A 440 -19.60 13.42 1.48
N SER A 441 -19.98 14.71 1.51
CA SER A 441 -21.26 15.17 2.04
C SER A 441 -22.45 14.72 1.19
N GLN A 442 -22.26 14.54 -0.13
CA GLN A 442 -23.32 14.02 -0.99
C GLN A 442 -23.60 12.54 -0.75
N LEU A 443 -22.55 11.72 -0.52
CA LEU A 443 -22.67 10.28 -0.31
C LEU A 443 -22.98 9.94 1.15
N ASP A 444 -22.38 10.66 2.11
CA ASP A 444 -22.47 10.42 3.55
C ASP A 444 -22.78 11.74 4.28
N PRO A 445 -24.01 12.27 4.16
CA PRO A 445 -24.40 13.58 4.71
C PRO A 445 -24.31 13.65 6.24
N ASN A 446 -24.39 12.50 6.91
CA ASN A 446 -24.29 12.40 8.37
C ASN A 446 -22.85 12.15 8.85
N ASN A 447 -21.87 12.06 7.95
CA ASN A 447 -20.47 11.79 8.24
C ASN A 447 -20.26 10.57 9.16
N LEU A 448 -20.92 9.47 8.86
CA LEU A 448 -20.86 8.23 9.67
C LEU A 448 -19.71 7.30 9.26
N PHE A 449 -19.34 7.32 7.98
CA PHE A 449 -18.36 6.40 7.39
C PHE A 449 -16.94 6.90 7.61
N ASN A 450 -16.20 6.16 8.41
CA ASN A 450 -14.80 6.45 8.73
C ASN A 450 -14.57 7.94 9.07
N ALA A 451 -15.46 8.47 9.91
CA ALA A 451 -15.47 9.86 10.29
C ALA A 451 -14.11 10.30 10.85
N ASP A 452 -13.73 11.54 10.59
CA ASP A 452 -12.44 12.13 11.01
C ASP A 452 -11.19 11.48 10.38
N LYS A 453 -11.32 10.71 9.31
CA LYS A 453 -10.21 10.20 8.52
C LYS A 453 -10.09 10.95 7.20
N LEU A 454 -8.94 10.87 6.56
CA LEU A 454 -8.62 11.43 5.25
C LEU A 454 -8.74 12.95 5.19
N LEU A 455 -9.95 13.51 5.36
CA LEU A 455 -10.20 14.94 5.26
C LEU A 455 -9.87 15.69 6.56
N PRO A 456 -9.23 16.87 6.47
CA PRO A 456 -9.00 17.71 7.64
C PRO A 456 -10.35 18.18 8.24
N SER A 457 -10.36 18.39 9.56
CA SER A 457 -11.51 18.98 10.24
C SER A 457 -11.82 20.39 9.68
N VAL A 458 -13.07 20.81 9.73
CA VAL A 458 -13.49 22.16 9.29
C VAL A 458 -13.00 23.18 10.28
#